data_93d7d700c59e0f85ccf2e5121d04dbe4
#
_entry.id   93d7d700c59e0f85ccf2e5121d04dbe4
#
_cell.length_a   1.000
_cell.length_b   1.000
_cell.length_c   1.000
_cell.angle_alpha   90.00
_cell.angle_beta   90.00
_cell.angle_gamma   90.00
#
_symmetry.space_group_name_H-M   'P 1'
#
loop_
_entity.id
_entity.type
_entity.pdbx_description
1 polymer ?
#
loop_
_entity_poly.entity_id
_entity_poly.type
_entity_poly.pdbx_seq_one_letter_code
_entity_poly.pdbx_strand_id
1 'polypeptide(L)'
;MEYYKKTLCVSYQELTCGDDPVITRGALDKQLQRGTIERSHRGGGEGSRAQIIYSSLPDKYQKRFVAKYGDPEQKMIREMILSKVKKDENAERFFEEYRYDKNGEEVPLPERIQVEYVWNASVLNALISELDTLRPKRNMLGSSRNVWETLLLRVEEWREEYAHTLPGSEGRLKSLMKQYRPQNYAILVSGKYGNRNTLKIEEEAGRYLVALKR
;
A
#
# COMPACT_ATOMS: atom_id res chain seq x y z
N MET A 1 0.34 21.68 -1.78
CA MET A 1 -0.41 20.97 -0.70
C MET A 1 0.52 20.70 0.45
N GLU A 2 0.12 20.96 1.68
CA GLU A 2 0.97 20.82 2.86
C GLU A 2 0.12 20.41 4.06
N TYR A 3 0.73 19.71 5.06
CA TYR A 3 0.10 19.52 6.36
C TYR A 3 0.47 20.67 7.29
N TYR A 4 -0.53 21.33 7.80
CA TYR A 4 -0.36 22.30 8.87
C TYR A 4 -1.05 21.79 10.14
N LYS A 5 -0.31 21.65 11.23
CA LYS A 5 -0.81 21.16 12.52
C LYS A 5 -1.70 19.90 12.42
N LYS A 6 -1.28 18.90 11.66
CA LYS A 6 -1.99 17.62 11.46
C LYS A 6 -3.23 17.68 10.56
N THR A 7 -3.47 18.80 9.87
CA THR A 7 -4.63 18.96 8.98
C THR A 7 -4.15 19.12 7.54
N LEU A 8 -4.76 18.40 6.61
CA LEU A 8 -4.47 18.53 5.18
C LEU A 8 -4.95 19.90 4.69
N CYS A 9 -4.05 20.68 4.14
CA CYS A 9 -4.31 22.01 3.64
C CYS A 9 -3.96 22.14 2.17
N VAL A 10 -4.74 22.94 1.47
CA VAL A 10 -4.49 23.36 0.09
C VAL A 10 -4.27 24.86 0.06
N SER A 11 -3.40 25.33 -0.82
CA SER A 11 -3.13 26.77 -0.89
C SER A 11 -4.30 27.51 -1.54
N TYR A 12 -4.49 28.76 -1.12
CA TYR A 12 -5.48 29.65 -1.73
C TYR A 12 -5.28 29.75 -3.26
N GLN A 13 -4.03 29.77 -3.73
CA GLN A 13 -3.69 29.82 -5.14
C GLN A 13 -4.09 28.56 -5.90
N GLU A 14 -3.87 27.35 -5.34
CA GLU A 14 -4.31 26.10 -5.97
C GLU A 14 -5.81 26.06 -6.20
N LEU A 15 -6.59 26.70 -5.32
CA LEU A 15 -8.04 26.76 -5.44
C LEU A 15 -8.53 27.80 -6.45
N THR A 16 -7.81 28.94 -6.57
CA THR A 16 -8.35 30.13 -7.28
C THR A 16 -7.60 30.51 -8.56
N CYS A 17 -6.43 29.91 -8.86
CA CYS A 17 -5.63 30.23 -10.02
C CYS A 17 -5.90 29.31 -11.22
N GLY A 18 -5.62 29.86 -12.45
CA GLY A 18 -5.77 29.18 -13.73
C GLY A 18 -7.08 29.51 -14.43
N ASP A 19 -7.20 29.07 -15.69
CA ASP A 19 -8.35 29.34 -16.55
C ASP A 19 -9.64 28.68 -16.09
N ASP A 20 -9.52 27.51 -15.43
CA ASP A 20 -10.63 26.80 -14.75
C ASP A 20 -10.31 26.61 -13.25
N PRO A 21 -10.60 27.62 -12.40
CA PRO A 21 -10.35 27.54 -10.98
C PRO A 21 -11.32 26.57 -10.31
N VAL A 22 -10.87 25.86 -9.26
CA VAL A 22 -11.72 24.99 -8.45
C VAL A 22 -12.88 25.78 -7.85
N ILE A 23 -12.58 26.98 -7.38
CA ILE A 23 -13.53 27.99 -6.88
C ILE A 23 -13.03 29.37 -7.25
N THR A 24 -13.91 30.28 -7.69
CA THR A 24 -13.52 31.64 -7.97
C THR A 24 -13.13 32.40 -6.71
N ARG A 25 -12.17 33.32 -6.82
CA ARG A 25 -11.66 34.10 -5.69
C ARG A 25 -12.78 34.76 -4.87
N GLY A 26 -13.74 35.43 -5.51
CA GLY A 26 -14.85 36.06 -4.80
C GLY A 26 -15.79 35.07 -4.10
N ALA A 27 -15.98 33.87 -4.66
CA ALA A 27 -16.78 32.82 -4.02
C ALA A 27 -16.06 32.21 -2.81
N LEU A 28 -14.75 32.01 -2.90
CA LEU A 28 -13.94 31.51 -1.78
C LEU A 28 -13.94 32.51 -0.62
N ASP A 29 -13.73 33.79 -0.91
CA ASP A 29 -13.71 34.85 0.12
C ASP A 29 -15.06 34.95 0.86
N LYS A 30 -16.17 34.90 0.10
CA LYS A 30 -17.52 34.89 0.72
C LYS A 30 -17.73 33.66 1.64
N GLN A 31 -17.25 32.46 1.24
CA GLN A 31 -17.40 31.28 2.06
C GLN A 31 -16.49 31.29 3.29
N LEU A 32 -15.30 31.86 3.17
CA LEU A 32 -14.41 32.09 4.31
C LEU A 32 -14.99 33.10 5.29
N GLN A 33 -15.64 34.17 4.83
CA GLN A 33 -16.32 35.13 5.68
C GLN A 33 -17.53 34.54 6.40
N ARG A 34 -18.24 33.61 5.75
CA ARG A 34 -19.39 32.90 6.35
C ARG A 34 -18.97 31.77 7.28
N GLY A 35 -17.68 31.44 7.37
CA GLY A 35 -17.18 30.29 8.15
C GLY A 35 -17.54 28.92 7.59
N THR A 36 -18.03 28.85 6.33
CA THR A 36 -18.36 27.57 5.69
C THR A 36 -17.09 26.83 5.25
N ILE A 37 -16.03 27.58 4.92
CA ILE A 37 -14.69 27.08 4.63
C ILE A 37 -13.74 27.65 5.68
N GLU A 38 -12.84 26.82 6.17
CA GLU A 38 -11.93 27.20 7.25
C GLU A 38 -10.51 27.42 6.72
N ARG A 39 -9.85 28.47 7.24
CA ARG A 39 -8.41 28.70 7.04
C ARG A 39 -7.62 28.07 8.17
N SER A 40 -6.59 27.35 7.80
CA SER A 40 -5.59 26.89 8.77
C SER A 40 -4.59 27.99 9.10
N HIS A 41 -4.22 28.77 8.08
CA HIS A 41 -3.26 29.89 8.20
C HIS A 41 -3.64 31.05 7.28
N ARG A 42 -3.52 32.26 7.79
CA ARG A 42 -3.83 33.52 7.05
C ARG A 42 -2.63 33.97 6.27
N GLY A 43 -1.81 33.38 5.70
CA GLY A 43 -0.68 33.96 4.96
C GLY A 43 -0.42 35.43 5.32
N GLY A 44 0.78 35.76 5.60
CA GLY A 44 1.17 37.15 5.94
C GLY A 44 2.68 37.31 5.77
N GLY A 45 3.10 38.19 4.85
CA GLY A 45 4.51 38.42 4.54
C GLY A 45 5.03 37.58 3.34
N GLU A 46 6.23 37.94 2.90
CA GLU A 46 6.88 37.34 1.74
C GLU A 46 7.14 35.83 1.99
N GLY A 47 6.56 34.97 1.15
CA GLY A 47 6.69 33.52 1.23
C GLY A 47 5.60 32.78 2.02
N SER A 48 4.75 33.44 2.81
CA SER A 48 3.66 32.82 3.55
C SER A 48 2.38 32.74 2.72
N ARG A 49 1.97 31.52 2.32
CA ARG A 49 0.74 31.31 1.54
C ARG A 49 -0.45 31.04 2.46
N ALA A 50 -1.62 31.63 2.15
CA ALA A 50 -2.84 31.31 2.86
C ALA A 50 -3.21 29.83 2.61
N GLN A 51 -3.44 29.08 3.70
CA GLN A 51 -3.75 27.67 3.69
C GLN A 51 -5.21 27.44 4.08
N ILE A 52 -5.91 26.68 3.27
CA ILE A 52 -7.32 26.31 3.43
C ILE A 52 -7.40 24.86 3.86
N ILE A 53 -8.20 24.56 4.88
CA ILE A 53 -8.43 23.18 5.34
C ILE A 53 -9.20 22.42 4.28
N TYR A 54 -8.60 21.37 3.69
CA TYR A 54 -9.21 20.61 2.60
C TYR A 54 -10.54 19.98 2.98
N SER A 55 -10.64 19.42 4.19
CA SER A 55 -11.88 18.79 4.68
C SER A 55 -13.03 19.78 4.91
N SER A 56 -12.74 21.09 5.03
CA SER A 56 -13.78 22.12 5.13
C SER A 56 -14.36 22.52 3.77
N LEU A 57 -13.76 22.11 2.67
CA LEU A 57 -14.28 22.38 1.35
C LEU A 57 -15.58 21.61 1.12
N PRO A 58 -16.68 22.24 0.65
CA PRO A 58 -17.87 21.53 0.18
C PRO A 58 -17.55 20.49 -0.89
N ASP A 59 -18.26 19.35 -0.89
CA ASP A 59 -18.04 18.19 -1.77
C ASP A 59 -17.86 18.54 -3.24
N LYS A 60 -18.62 19.51 -3.75
CA LYS A 60 -18.51 19.97 -5.14
C LYS A 60 -17.12 20.51 -5.48
N TYR A 61 -16.46 21.18 -4.53
CA TYR A 61 -15.14 21.73 -4.72
C TYR A 61 -14.05 20.69 -4.47
N GLN A 62 -14.27 19.78 -3.55
CA GLN A 62 -13.39 18.63 -3.38
C GLN A 62 -13.35 17.78 -4.65
N LYS A 63 -14.51 17.46 -5.25
CA LYS A 63 -14.60 16.72 -6.52
C LYS A 63 -13.89 17.45 -7.67
N ARG A 64 -14.07 18.77 -7.79
CA ARG A 64 -13.36 19.59 -8.80
C ARG A 64 -11.86 19.63 -8.56
N PHE A 65 -11.45 19.69 -7.30
CA PHE A 65 -10.04 19.66 -6.92
C PHE A 65 -9.41 18.33 -7.30
N VAL A 66 -10.07 17.21 -6.97
CA VAL A 66 -9.61 15.85 -7.31
C VAL A 66 -9.53 15.65 -8.82
N ALA A 67 -10.53 16.14 -9.58
CA ALA A 67 -10.52 16.05 -11.04
C ALA A 67 -9.34 16.82 -11.67
N LYS A 68 -8.92 17.94 -11.07
CA LYS A 68 -7.86 18.80 -11.61
C LYS A 68 -6.46 18.41 -11.17
N TYR A 69 -6.30 18.06 -9.90
CA TYR A 69 -4.98 17.86 -9.26
C TYR A 69 -4.74 16.42 -8.79
N GLY A 70 -5.72 15.53 -8.95
CA GLY A 70 -5.75 14.23 -8.34
C GLY A 70 -6.14 14.31 -6.86
N ASP A 71 -6.30 13.13 -6.25
CA ASP A 71 -6.65 13.02 -4.85
C ASP A 71 -5.48 13.46 -3.96
N PRO A 72 -5.64 14.54 -3.17
CA PRO A 72 -4.56 15.06 -2.36
C PRO A 72 -4.11 14.13 -1.25
N GLU A 73 -5.01 13.30 -0.73
CA GLU A 73 -4.67 12.31 0.29
C GLU A 73 -3.86 11.16 -0.30
N GLN A 74 -4.25 10.67 -1.48
CA GLN A 74 -3.47 9.63 -2.18
C GLN A 74 -2.09 10.13 -2.58
N LYS A 75 -1.99 11.35 -3.10
CA LYS A 75 -0.72 11.94 -3.49
C LYS A 75 0.24 12.05 -2.30
N MET A 76 -0.27 12.50 -1.17
CA MET A 76 0.53 12.58 0.05
C MET A 76 0.90 11.21 0.62
N ILE A 77 -0.03 10.27 0.62
CA ILE A 77 0.27 8.89 1.02
C ILE A 77 1.40 8.35 0.15
N ARG A 78 1.35 8.58 -1.16
CA ARG A 78 2.45 8.21 -2.09
C ARG A 78 3.78 8.90 -1.74
N GLU A 79 3.76 10.20 -1.44
CA GLU A 79 4.96 10.94 -1.04
C GLU A 79 5.51 10.52 0.33
N MET A 80 4.64 10.12 1.26
CA MET A 80 5.03 9.61 2.59
C MET A 80 5.55 8.16 2.55
N ILE A 81 5.17 7.39 1.54
CA ILE A 81 5.52 5.98 1.36
C ILE A 81 6.60 5.88 0.27
N LEU A 82 7.74 6.53 0.48
CA LEU A 82 8.93 6.37 -0.36
C LEU A 82 9.83 5.23 0.13
N SER A 83 9.26 4.17 0.69
CA SER A 83 10.05 2.98 1.01
C SER A 83 10.43 2.26 -0.28
N LYS A 84 11.71 2.24 -0.58
CA LYS A 84 12.24 1.36 -1.62
C LYS A 84 12.24 -0.07 -1.09
N VAL A 85 11.79 -1.00 -1.90
CA VAL A 85 11.91 -2.42 -1.59
C VAL A 85 13.39 -2.77 -1.51
N LYS A 86 13.84 -3.27 -0.35
CA LYS A 86 15.19 -3.81 -0.18
C LYS A 86 15.13 -5.32 -0.30
N LYS A 87 16.06 -5.90 -1.05
CA LYS A 87 16.18 -7.35 -1.16
C LYS A 87 16.43 -7.96 0.23
N ASP A 88 15.68 -8.98 0.57
CA ASP A 88 15.81 -9.72 1.84
C ASP A 88 16.85 -10.83 1.69
N GLU A 89 18.06 -10.58 2.20
CA GLU A 89 19.19 -11.52 2.14
C GLU A 89 18.96 -12.78 3.00
N ASN A 90 18.13 -12.69 4.05
CA ASN A 90 17.79 -13.87 4.85
C ASN A 90 16.80 -14.77 4.10
N ALA A 91 15.85 -14.18 3.38
CA ALA A 91 14.97 -14.92 2.48
C ALA A 91 15.77 -15.61 1.36
N GLU A 92 16.76 -14.91 0.79
CA GLU A 92 17.62 -15.48 -0.24
C GLU A 92 18.32 -16.75 0.26
N ARG A 93 19.03 -16.68 1.38
CA ARG A 93 19.67 -17.85 2.00
C ARG A 93 18.68 -18.96 2.30
N PHE A 94 17.52 -18.63 2.87
CA PHE A 94 16.49 -19.61 3.18
C PHE A 94 16.02 -20.36 1.93
N PHE A 95 15.73 -19.67 0.82
CA PHE A 95 15.24 -20.34 -0.40
C PHE A 95 16.34 -21.06 -1.18
N GLU A 96 17.58 -20.66 -1.10
CA GLU A 96 18.73 -21.39 -1.63
C GLU A 96 18.95 -22.73 -0.92
N GLU A 97 18.79 -22.74 0.41
CA GLU A 97 18.95 -23.93 1.24
C GLU A 97 17.69 -24.82 1.26
N TYR A 98 16.53 -24.28 0.88
CA TYR A 98 15.26 -25.01 0.94
C TYR A 98 15.27 -26.22 0.02
N ARG A 99 14.88 -27.39 0.58
CA ARG A 99 14.75 -28.65 -0.15
C ARG A 99 13.33 -29.16 -0.01
N TYR A 100 12.81 -29.77 -1.07
CA TYR A 100 11.51 -30.43 -1.04
C TYR A 100 11.61 -31.85 -1.61
N ASP A 101 10.74 -32.71 -1.11
CA ASP A 101 10.64 -34.10 -1.60
C ASP A 101 9.99 -34.09 -3.00
N LYS A 102 10.69 -34.65 -3.95
CA LYS A 102 10.18 -34.95 -5.28
C LYS A 102 10.42 -36.43 -5.58
N ASN A 103 9.35 -37.22 -5.39
CA ASN A 103 9.38 -38.66 -5.62
C ASN A 103 10.38 -39.44 -4.73
N GLY A 104 10.59 -38.99 -3.50
CA GLY A 104 11.52 -39.63 -2.55
C GLY A 104 12.95 -39.07 -2.57
N GLU A 105 13.20 -38.04 -3.43
CA GLU A 105 14.49 -37.35 -3.49
C GLU A 105 14.35 -35.92 -3.02
N GLU A 106 15.28 -35.46 -2.17
CA GLU A 106 15.37 -34.06 -1.76
C GLU A 106 16.01 -33.20 -2.86
N VAL A 107 15.21 -32.31 -3.48
CA VAL A 107 15.68 -31.44 -4.56
C VAL A 107 15.54 -29.96 -4.16
N PRO A 108 16.44 -29.08 -4.64
CA PRO A 108 16.34 -27.66 -4.43
C PRO A 108 15.18 -27.05 -5.23
N LEU A 109 14.69 -25.91 -4.77
CA LEU A 109 13.76 -25.10 -5.59
C LEU A 109 14.40 -24.70 -6.91
N PRO A 110 13.64 -24.67 -8.01
CA PRO A 110 14.12 -24.08 -9.26
C PRO A 110 14.56 -22.62 -9.03
N GLU A 111 15.68 -22.22 -9.64
CA GLU A 111 16.27 -20.88 -9.45
C GLU A 111 15.26 -19.74 -9.69
N ARG A 112 14.46 -19.84 -10.76
CA ARG A 112 13.39 -18.87 -11.03
C ARG A 112 12.40 -18.72 -9.86
N ILE A 113 12.08 -19.81 -9.19
CA ILE A 113 11.13 -19.82 -8.05
C ILE A 113 11.80 -19.26 -6.80
N GLN A 114 13.10 -19.53 -6.60
CA GLN A 114 13.86 -18.92 -5.50
C GLN A 114 13.83 -17.39 -5.64
N VAL A 115 14.15 -16.85 -6.82
CA VAL A 115 14.12 -15.41 -7.10
C VAL A 115 12.72 -14.82 -6.87
N GLU A 116 11.66 -15.49 -7.35
CA GLU A 116 10.27 -15.06 -7.14
C GLU A 116 9.93 -14.98 -5.64
N TYR A 117 10.29 -15.98 -4.86
CA TYR A 117 10.00 -16.02 -3.42
C TYR A 117 10.82 -15.02 -2.63
N VAL A 118 12.06 -14.75 -3.02
CA VAL A 118 12.89 -13.68 -2.44
C VAL A 118 12.22 -12.32 -2.64
N TRP A 119 11.72 -12.04 -3.85
CA TRP A 119 10.99 -10.79 -4.10
C TRP A 119 9.64 -10.74 -3.40
N ASN A 120 8.92 -11.86 -3.28
CA ASN A 120 7.71 -11.93 -2.46
C ASN A 120 8.00 -11.56 -1.00
N ALA A 121 9.06 -12.08 -0.40
CA ALA A 121 9.49 -11.74 0.95
C ALA A 121 9.89 -10.27 1.07
N SER A 122 10.69 -9.78 0.15
CA SER A 122 11.20 -8.40 0.14
C SER A 122 10.06 -7.36 0.06
N VAL A 123 9.10 -7.60 -0.85
CA VAL A 123 7.91 -6.75 -1.01
C VAL A 123 7.02 -6.84 0.23
N LEU A 124 6.80 -8.03 0.81
CA LEU A 124 6.03 -8.18 2.04
C LEU A 124 6.65 -7.41 3.22
N ASN A 125 7.97 -7.45 3.38
CA ASN A 125 8.67 -6.69 4.41
C ASN A 125 8.45 -5.18 4.24
N ALA A 126 8.53 -4.67 3.00
CA ALA A 126 8.24 -3.27 2.69
C ALA A 126 6.77 -2.92 3.02
N LEU A 127 5.80 -3.73 2.59
CA LEU A 127 4.36 -3.52 2.88
C LEU A 127 4.06 -3.55 4.38
N ILE A 128 4.71 -4.42 5.16
CA ILE A 128 4.56 -4.49 6.62
C ILE A 128 5.09 -3.22 7.26
N SER A 129 6.28 -2.76 6.84
CA SER A 129 6.86 -1.51 7.32
C SER A 129 5.97 -0.30 7.00
N GLU A 130 5.40 -0.25 5.79
CA GLU A 130 4.45 0.79 5.40
C GLU A 130 3.17 0.74 6.24
N LEU A 131 2.60 -0.44 6.43
CA LEU A 131 1.40 -0.61 7.26
C LEU A 131 1.63 -0.13 8.70
N ASP A 132 2.78 -0.46 9.29
CA ASP A 132 3.13 -0.04 10.65
C ASP A 132 3.38 1.47 10.73
N THR A 133 3.83 2.10 9.65
CA THR A 133 3.98 3.55 9.53
C THR A 133 2.65 4.27 9.33
N LEU A 134 1.72 3.69 8.56
CA LEU A 134 0.44 4.30 8.23
C LEU A 134 -0.60 4.18 9.36
N ARG A 135 -0.60 3.08 10.11
CA ARG A 135 -1.56 2.84 11.20
C ARG A 135 -1.66 3.97 12.22
N PRO A 136 -0.55 4.45 12.83
CA PRO A 136 -0.63 5.55 13.78
C PRO A 136 -1.01 6.88 13.13
N LYS A 137 -0.72 7.05 11.85
CA LYS A 137 -1.02 8.28 11.09
C LYS A 137 -2.46 8.36 10.60
N ARG A 138 -3.18 7.23 10.52
CA ARG A 138 -4.58 7.16 10.09
C ARG A 138 -5.48 8.10 10.88
N ASN A 139 -5.35 8.12 12.21
CA ASN A 139 -6.13 9.01 13.06
C ASN A 139 -5.77 10.48 12.89
N MET A 140 -4.57 10.77 12.35
CA MET A 140 -4.12 12.13 12.06
C MET A 140 -4.62 12.64 10.70
N LEU A 141 -4.87 11.72 9.77
CA LEU A 141 -5.28 12.05 8.40
C LEU A 141 -6.78 12.36 8.30
N GLY A 142 -7.57 12.09 9.35
CA GLY A 142 -9.03 12.27 9.33
C GLY A 142 -9.73 11.42 8.25
N SER A 143 -8.99 10.49 7.66
CA SER A 143 -9.40 9.76 6.48
C SER A 143 -10.17 8.50 6.90
N SER A 144 -11.39 8.36 6.39
CA SER A 144 -12.15 7.11 6.42
C SER A 144 -11.60 6.09 5.42
N ARG A 145 -10.55 6.45 4.66
CA ARG A 145 -10.02 5.61 3.59
C ARG A 145 -9.34 4.38 4.10
N ASN A 146 -9.52 3.35 3.33
CA ASN A 146 -8.96 2.06 3.59
C ASN A 146 -7.45 2.06 3.29
N VAL A 147 -6.61 1.97 4.33
CA VAL A 147 -5.15 1.81 4.21
C VAL A 147 -4.79 0.66 3.26
N TRP A 148 -5.65 -0.36 3.18
CA TRP A 148 -5.44 -1.52 2.32
C TRP A 148 -5.55 -1.22 0.84
N GLU A 149 -6.38 -0.25 0.43
CA GLU A 149 -6.43 0.20 -0.96
C GLU A 149 -5.09 0.79 -1.40
N THR A 150 -4.46 1.56 -0.52
CA THR A 150 -3.12 2.11 -0.77
C THR A 150 -2.06 1.03 -0.90
N LEU A 151 -2.08 0.03 0.01
CA LEU A 151 -1.14 -1.09 -0.06
C LEU A 151 -1.35 -1.95 -1.32
N LEU A 152 -2.60 -2.16 -1.76
CA LEU A 152 -2.89 -2.89 -3.00
C LEU A 152 -2.37 -2.15 -4.24
N LEU A 153 -2.52 -0.83 -4.29
CA LEU A 153 -1.93 -0.03 -5.36
C LEU A 153 -0.40 -0.20 -5.41
N ARG A 154 0.26 -0.25 -4.24
CA ARG A 154 1.70 -0.53 -4.15
C ARG A 154 2.06 -1.93 -4.64
N VAL A 155 1.28 -2.94 -4.30
CA VAL A 155 1.49 -4.30 -4.82
C VAL A 155 1.46 -4.31 -6.34
N GLU A 156 0.52 -3.60 -6.98
CA GLU A 156 0.43 -3.53 -8.43
C GLU A 156 1.60 -2.71 -9.04
N GLU A 157 1.93 -1.54 -8.47
CA GLU A 157 3.06 -0.71 -8.92
C GLU A 157 4.39 -1.50 -8.85
N TRP A 158 4.63 -2.21 -7.75
CA TRP A 158 5.85 -2.98 -7.55
C TRP A 158 5.88 -4.29 -8.35
N ARG A 159 4.74 -4.76 -8.87
CA ARG A 159 4.71 -5.93 -9.75
C ARG A 159 5.40 -5.69 -11.08
N GLU A 160 5.37 -4.44 -11.57
CA GLU A 160 6.08 -4.05 -12.79
C GLU A 160 7.60 -3.93 -12.55
N GLU A 161 8.01 -3.55 -11.33
CA GLU A 161 9.41 -3.31 -10.98
C GLU A 161 10.11 -4.57 -10.46
N TYR A 162 9.40 -5.37 -9.66
CA TYR A 162 9.93 -6.58 -9.02
C TYR A 162 9.12 -7.80 -9.43
N ALA A 163 9.82 -8.90 -9.76
CA ALA A 163 9.19 -10.15 -10.22
C ALA A 163 8.51 -10.91 -9.06
N HIS A 164 7.50 -10.29 -8.40
CA HIS A 164 6.74 -10.89 -7.32
C HIS A 164 5.34 -11.36 -7.77
N THR A 165 4.78 -12.32 -7.04
CA THR A 165 3.46 -12.92 -7.32
C THR A 165 2.46 -12.72 -6.16
N LEU A 166 2.64 -11.69 -5.36
CA LEU A 166 1.76 -11.40 -4.24
C LEU A 166 0.31 -11.16 -4.68
N PRO A 167 -0.68 -11.54 -3.84
CA PRO A 167 -2.08 -11.42 -4.20
C PRO A 167 -2.54 -9.96 -4.30
N GLY A 168 -3.27 -9.62 -5.37
CA GLY A 168 -3.89 -8.31 -5.59
C GLY A 168 -5.23 -8.11 -4.86
N SER A 169 -5.67 -9.04 -3.99
CA SER A 169 -6.91 -8.89 -3.24
C SER A 169 -6.66 -8.65 -1.76
N GLU A 170 -7.41 -7.74 -1.16
CA GLU A 170 -7.26 -7.33 0.24
C GLU A 170 -7.30 -8.50 1.23
N GLY A 171 -8.31 -9.36 1.12
CA GLY A 171 -8.48 -10.49 2.04
C GLY A 171 -7.32 -11.49 2.00
N ARG A 172 -6.82 -11.81 0.79
CA ARG A 172 -5.69 -12.71 0.61
C ARG A 172 -4.38 -12.07 1.08
N LEU A 173 -4.16 -10.80 0.78
CA LEU A 173 -2.98 -10.06 1.22
C LEU A 173 -2.92 -9.96 2.75
N LYS A 174 -4.05 -9.62 3.40
CA LYS A 174 -4.16 -9.60 4.88
C LYS A 174 -3.82 -10.94 5.50
N SER A 175 -4.39 -12.01 4.97
CA SER A 175 -4.14 -13.37 5.45
C SER A 175 -2.68 -13.76 5.31
N LEU A 176 -2.08 -13.48 4.16
CA LEU A 176 -0.67 -13.75 3.90
C LEU A 176 0.25 -12.95 4.84
N MET A 177 0.04 -11.64 4.97
CA MET A 177 0.84 -10.80 5.86
C MET A 177 0.74 -11.23 7.34
N LYS A 178 -0.45 -11.70 7.77
CA LYS A 178 -0.64 -12.21 9.13
C LYS A 178 0.17 -13.49 9.37
N GLN A 179 0.19 -14.41 8.40
CA GLN A 179 0.91 -15.68 8.49
C GLN A 179 2.43 -15.51 8.33
N TYR A 180 2.84 -14.57 7.49
CA TYR A 180 4.24 -14.25 7.24
C TYR A 180 4.94 -13.60 8.45
N ARG A 181 4.22 -13.00 9.38
CA ARG A 181 4.80 -12.48 10.64
C ARG A 181 5.03 -13.63 11.63
N PRO A 182 6.21 -13.84 12.16
CA PRO A 182 7.50 -13.14 12.09
C PRO A 182 8.46 -13.83 11.09
N GLN A 183 8.47 -13.38 9.85
CA GLN A 183 9.40 -13.82 8.80
C GLN A 183 9.38 -15.35 8.53
N ASN A 184 8.20 -15.96 8.57
CA ASN A 184 8.02 -17.35 8.23
C ASN A 184 8.06 -17.54 6.70
N TYR A 185 9.26 -17.64 6.15
CA TYR A 185 9.47 -17.77 4.69
C TYR A 185 8.82 -19.02 4.10
N ALA A 186 8.68 -20.09 4.88
CA ALA A 186 8.06 -21.32 4.43
C ALA A 186 6.61 -21.12 3.93
N ILE A 187 5.89 -20.11 4.44
CA ILE A 187 4.51 -19.81 4.02
C ILE A 187 4.43 -19.36 2.54
N LEU A 188 5.53 -18.85 1.99
CA LEU A 188 5.62 -18.40 0.61
C LEU A 188 5.84 -19.55 -0.36
N VAL A 189 6.27 -20.71 0.15
CA VAL A 189 6.50 -21.89 -0.67
C VAL A 189 5.17 -22.48 -1.10
N SER A 190 4.97 -22.70 -2.40
CA SER A 190 3.77 -23.35 -2.93
C SER A 190 3.67 -24.81 -2.47
N GLY A 191 2.46 -25.34 -2.31
CA GLY A 191 2.22 -26.77 -2.05
C GLY A 191 2.84 -27.72 -3.07
N LYS A 192 3.13 -27.25 -4.29
CA LYS A 192 3.87 -27.99 -5.31
C LYS A 192 5.29 -28.36 -4.89
N TYR A 193 5.86 -27.62 -3.96
CA TYR A 193 7.22 -27.79 -3.46
C TYR A 193 7.23 -28.27 -2.00
N GLY A 194 6.27 -29.13 -1.63
CA GLY A 194 6.25 -29.82 -0.36
C GLY A 194 5.87 -28.95 0.84
N ASN A 195 5.26 -27.79 0.63
CA ASN A 195 4.75 -26.98 1.74
C ASN A 195 3.55 -27.66 2.42
N ARG A 196 3.81 -28.40 3.51
CA ARG A 196 2.80 -29.12 4.29
C ARG A 196 1.81 -28.19 5.00
N ASN A 197 2.17 -26.91 5.22
CA ASN A 197 1.28 -25.91 5.84
C ASN A 197 0.08 -25.55 4.98
N THR A 198 0.10 -25.91 3.69
CA THR A 198 -0.99 -25.67 2.75
C THR A 198 -1.75 -26.92 2.37
N LEU A 199 -1.29 -28.11 2.79
CA LEU A 199 -1.97 -29.38 2.53
C LEU A 199 -3.23 -29.47 3.40
N LYS A 200 -4.39 -29.45 2.77
CA LYS A 200 -5.71 -29.67 3.39
C LYS A 200 -6.06 -31.15 3.52
N ILE A 201 -5.22 -32.04 3.01
CA ILE A 201 -5.45 -33.49 2.95
C ILE A 201 -4.33 -34.16 3.74
N GLU A 202 -4.70 -34.99 4.71
CA GLU A 202 -3.74 -35.78 5.45
C GLU A 202 -2.93 -36.69 4.52
N GLU A 203 -1.68 -36.98 4.88
CA GLU A 203 -0.70 -37.66 4.03
C GLU A 203 -1.19 -39.06 3.58
N GLU A 204 -1.92 -39.76 4.43
CA GLU A 204 -2.55 -41.06 4.09
C GLU A 204 -3.65 -40.93 3.04
N ALA A 205 -4.51 -39.94 3.15
CA ALA A 205 -5.56 -39.71 2.18
C ALA A 205 -4.96 -39.27 0.82
N GLY A 206 -3.86 -38.51 0.84
CA GLY A 206 -3.11 -38.13 -0.35
C GLY A 206 -2.50 -39.33 -1.09
N ARG A 207 -1.93 -40.28 -0.36
CA ARG A 207 -1.39 -41.55 -0.93
C ARG A 207 -2.49 -42.43 -1.53
N TYR A 208 -3.66 -42.48 -0.90
CA TYR A 208 -4.83 -43.20 -1.44
C TYR A 208 -5.32 -42.62 -2.76
N LEU A 209 -5.40 -41.30 -2.88
CA LEU A 209 -5.82 -40.63 -4.10
C LEU A 209 -4.83 -40.80 -5.27
N VAL A 210 -3.53 -40.87 -4.97
CA VAL A 210 -2.49 -41.13 -5.98
C VAL A 210 -2.54 -42.60 -6.45
N ALA A 211 -2.81 -43.54 -5.56
CA ALA A 211 -2.95 -44.96 -5.87
C ALA A 211 -4.18 -45.27 -6.76
N LEU A 212 -5.27 -44.51 -6.58
CA LEU A 212 -6.49 -44.64 -7.38
C LEU A 212 -6.39 -44.07 -8.80
N LYS A 213 -5.35 -43.27 -9.05
CA LYS A 213 -5.09 -42.64 -10.37
C LYS A 213 -4.16 -43.42 -11.29
N ARG A 214 -3.60 -44.55 -10.80
CA ARG A 214 -2.82 -45.53 -11.55
C ARG A 214 -3.68 -46.71 -11.97
#